data_e4d4c0ec965bf6564d036705e2376943
#
_entry.id   e4d4c0ec965bf6564d036705e2376943
#
_cell.length_a   1.000
_cell.length_b   1.000
_cell.length_c   1.000
_cell.angle_alpha   90.00
_cell.angle_beta   90.00
_cell.angle_gamma   90.00
#
_symmetry.space_group_name_H-M   'P 1'
#
loop_
_entity.id
_entity.type
_entity.pdbx_description
1 polymer ?
#
loop_
_entity_poly.entity_id
_entity_poly.type
_entity_poly.pdbx_seq_one_letter_code
_entity_poly.pdbx_strand_id
1 'polypeptide(L)'
;LVLVYLRSGRSGFGLNLLALDTSTEYCSVALLRDDVLTLREEHAAQRHSELVLPMIEDLLVASGLALAQLDGIAFGAGPGSFTGLRIACGVAQGLAFGAGLRVVPVGTLAALAQEADAPKVIACLDARMGEIYHAAYRHDGGHWTEIAAPSVGPAQSAPMLEGDGWLGCGSGFAVYADALAKRYGRQLEGIAAGLHPHARSIARLAAPVLAAGGGLPAEQAAPIYVRDKIALKMHEQR
;
A
#
# COMPACT_ATOMS: atom_id res chain seq x y z
N LEU A 1 -17.96 -11.77 -2.48
CA LEU A 1 -17.90 -10.43 -1.87
C LEU A 1 -17.99 -10.57 -0.34
N VAL A 2 -16.88 -10.41 0.38
CA VAL A 2 -16.85 -10.58 1.85
C VAL A 2 -16.81 -9.20 2.49
N LEU A 3 -17.85 -8.86 3.26
CA LEU A 3 -17.85 -7.71 4.14
C LEU A 3 -17.16 -8.10 5.44
N VAL A 4 -15.95 -7.61 5.69
CA VAL A 4 -15.21 -7.91 6.93
C VAL A 4 -15.25 -6.67 7.81
N TYR A 5 -15.79 -6.80 9.02
CA TYR A 5 -15.73 -5.79 10.06
C TYR A 5 -14.54 -6.10 10.97
N LEU A 6 -13.52 -5.27 10.95
CA LEU A 6 -12.39 -5.35 11.86
C LEU A 6 -12.44 -4.14 12.81
N ARG A 7 -12.43 -4.38 14.12
CA ARG A 7 -12.13 -3.29 15.05
C ARG A 7 -10.64 -3.01 14.97
N SER A 8 -10.26 -1.81 14.52
CA SER A 8 -8.90 -1.34 14.71
C SER A 8 -8.68 -1.12 16.21
N GLY A 9 -7.50 -1.47 16.74
CA GLY A 9 -7.13 -1.05 18.09
C GLY A 9 -7.32 0.48 18.18
N ARG A 10 -7.82 0.98 19.30
CA ARG A 10 -8.28 2.35 19.55
C ARG A 10 -7.36 3.38 18.87
N SER A 11 -7.76 3.89 17.72
CA SER A 11 -7.15 5.07 17.10
C SER A 11 -7.81 6.37 17.60
N GLY A 12 -9.05 6.28 18.08
CA GLY A 12 -9.76 7.40 18.73
C GLY A 12 -9.92 8.67 17.89
N PHE A 13 -9.71 8.58 16.57
CA PHE A 13 -9.67 9.78 15.73
C PHE A 13 -11.06 10.29 15.29
N GLY A 14 -12.11 9.46 15.41
CA GLY A 14 -13.47 9.86 14.98
C GLY A 14 -13.55 10.25 13.50
N LEU A 15 -12.72 9.63 12.63
CA LEU A 15 -12.60 9.95 11.22
C LEU A 15 -13.43 9.03 10.33
N ASN A 16 -13.97 9.60 9.25
CA ASN A 16 -14.51 8.89 8.10
C ASN A 16 -13.46 8.94 6.96
N LEU A 17 -12.65 7.91 6.82
CA LEU A 17 -11.56 7.85 5.85
C LEU A 17 -11.79 6.72 4.84
N LEU A 18 -11.86 7.08 3.56
CA LEU A 18 -11.85 6.13 2.46
C LEU A 18 -10.41 5.83 2.06
N ALA A 19 -10.06 4.56 1.89
CA ALA A 19 -8.75 4.15 1.39
C ALA A 19 -8.91 3.17 0.22
N LEU A 20 -7.99 3.21 -0.74
CA LEU A 20 -7.99 2.31 -1.88
C LEU A 20 -6.58 1.90 -2.29
N ASP A 21 -6.44 0.68 -2.81
CA ASP A 21 -5.23 0.15 -3.43
C ASP A 21 -5.54 -0.63 -4.69
N THR A 22 -4.75 -0.36 -5.73
CA THR A 22 -4.76 -1.06 -7.02
C THR A 22 -3.32 -1.32 -7.50
N SER A 23 -2.37 -1.35 -6.57
CA SER A 23 -0.93 -1.41 -6.89
C SER A 23 -0.43 -2.80 -7.29
N THR A 24 -1.23 -3.85 -7.06
CA THR A 24 -0.92 -5.25 -7.38
C THR A 24 -2.02 -5.86 -8.24
N GLU A 25 -2.12 -7.20 -8.32
CA GLU A 25 -3.24 -7.92 -8.96
C GLU A 25 -4.55 -7.84 -8.17
N TYR A 26 -4.51 -7.33 -6.95
CA TYR A 26 -5.70 -7.11 -6.12
C TYR A 26 -6.21 -5.68 -6.24
N CYS A 27 -7.53 -5.54 -6.18
CA CYS A 27 -8.22 -4.28 -5.99
C CYS A 27 -8.85 -4.29 -4.61
N SER A 28 -8.45 -3.37 -3.74
CA SER A 28 -9.00 -3.29 -2.39
C SER A 28 -9.47 -1.87 -2.07
N VAL A 29 -10.56 -1.79 -1.31
CA VAL A 29 -11.13 -0.55 -0.79
C VAL A 29 -11.48 -0.75 0.67
N ALA A 30 -11.23 0.25 1.50
CA ALA A 30 -11.54 0.25 2.92
C ALA A 30 -12.19 1.56 3.33
N LEU A 31 -13.17 1.48 4.22
CA LEU A 31 -13.77 2.62 4.89
C LEU A 31 -13.48 2.49 6.39
N LEU A 32 -12.72 3.43 6.93
CA LEU A 32 -12.52 3.58 8.37
C LEU A 32 -13.56 4.59 8.88
N ARG A 33 -14.37 4.16 9.85
CA ARG A 33 -15.34 4.99 10.55
C ARG A 33 -15.34 4.64 12.04
N ASP A 34 -15.10 5.61 12.89
CA ASP A 34 -15.16 5.41 14.36
C ASP A 34 -14.37 4.16 14.83
N ASP A 35 -13.15 3.96 14.32
CA ASP A 35 -12.30 2.79 14.58
C ASP A 35 -12.81 1.45 14.00
N VAL A 36 -13.87 1.45 13.22
CA VAL A 36 -14.37 0.29 12.49
C VAL A 36 -13.92 0.35 11.05
N LEU A 37 -13.24 -0.70 10.60
CA LEU A 37 -12.86 -0.88 9.20
C LEU A 37 -13.86 -1.79 8.50
N THR A 38 -14.44 -1.29 7.42
CA THR A 38 -15.24 -2.08 6.48
C THR A 38 -14.47 -2.22 5.18
N LEU A 39 -14.39 -3.41 4.63
CA LEU A 39 -13.48 -3.76 3.53
C LEU A 39 -14.23 -4.36 2.34
N ARG A 40 -13.63 -4.15 1.15
CA ARG A 40 -13.87 -4.89 -0.09
C ARG A 40 -12.53 -5.22 -0.71
N GLU A 41 -12.37 -6.46 -1.15
CA GLU A 41 -11.21 -6.88 -1.91
C GLU A 41 -11.63 -7.88 -2.98
N GLU A 42 -11.00 -7.79 -4.14
CA GLU A 42 -11.17 -8.72 -5.25
C GLU A 42 -9.85 -8.92 -5.99
N HIS A 43 -9.57 -10.14 -6.42
CA HIS A 43 -8.48 -10.41 -7.36
C HIS A 43 -8.90 -9.87 -8.73
N ALA A 44 -8.40 -8.70 -9.06
CA ALA A 44 -8.87 -7.91 -10.20
C ALA A 44 -8.25 -8.35 -11.52
N ALA A 45 -7.07 -9.00 -11.47
CA ALA A 45 -6.22 -9.21 -12.65
C ALA A 45 -5.96 -7.88 -13.38
N GLN A 46 -6.76 -7.52 -14.38
CA GLN A 46 -6.65 -6.26 -15.13
C GLN A 46 -7.90 -5.38 -15.07
N ARG A 47 -8.91 -5.77 -14.27
CA ARG A 47 -10.22 -5.09 -14.18
C ARG A 47 -10.30 -4.02 -13.09
N HIS A 48 -9.16 -3.50 -12.61
CA HIS A 48 -9.14 -2.51 -11.52
C HIS A 48 -10.02 -1.29 -11.79
N SER A 49 -9.98 -0.74 -13.00
CA SER A 49 -10.79 0.42 -13.40
C SER A 49 -12.29 0.14 -13.43
N GLU A 50 -12.69 -1.11 -13.62
CA GLU A 50 -14.09 -1.54 -13.61
C GLU A 50 -14.60 -1.76 -12.18
N LEU A 51 -13.71 -2.19 -11.26
CA LEU A 51 -14.06 -2.65 -9.93
C LEU A 51 -14.03 -1.55 -8.87
N VAL A 52 -13.05 -0.65 -8.95
CA VAL A 52 -12.74 0.28 -7.84
C VAL A 52 -13.91 1.20 -7.49
N LEU A 53 -14.56 1.81 -8.47
CA LEU A 53 -15.67 2.73 -8.22
C LEU A 53 -16.93 2.02 -7.69
N PRO A 54 -17.40 0.88 -8.27
CA PRO A 54 -18.48 0.10 -7.68
C PRO A 54 -18.19 -0.36 -6.24
N MET A 55 -16.94 -0.78 -5.94
CA MET A 55 -16.55 -1.18 -4.59
C MET A 55 -16.62 0.00 -3.59
N ILE A 56 -16.24 1.19 -4.02
CA ILE A 56 -16.37 2.42 -3.22
C ILE A 56 -17.84 2.74 -2.95
N GLU A 57 -18.67 2.73 -4.00
CA GLU A 57 -20.11 2.98 -3.89
C GLU A 57 -20.77 2.00 -2.91
N ASP A 58 -20.50 0.72 -3.05
CA ASP A 58 -20.98 -0.34 -2.14
C ASP A 58 -20.65 -0.04 -0.67
N LEU A 59 -19.41 0.38 -0.39
CA LEU A 59 -18.99 0.70 0.99
C LEU A 59 -19.70 1.93 1.54
N LEU A 60 -19.84 2.99 0.73
CA LEU A 60 -20.52 4.21 1.12
C LEU A 60 -22.01 3.94 1.39
N VAL A 61 -22.68 3.23 0.49
CA VAL A 61 -24.09 2.84 0.65
C VAL A 61 -24.28 1.98 1.90
N ALA A 62 -23.46 0.94 2.08
CA ALA A 62 -23.56 0.05 3.23
C ALA A 62 -23.31 0.76 4.57
N SER A 63 -22.51 1.82 4.57
CA SER A 63 -22.22 2.62 5.77
C SER A 63 -23.22 3.77 5.99
N GLY A 64 -24.09 4.06 5.02
CA GLY A 64 -25.00 5.21 5.05
C GLY A 64 -24.27 6.56 4.97
N LEU A 65 -23.06 6.60 4.38
CA LEU A 65 -22.27 7.81 4.23
C LEU A 65 -22.34 8.32 2.78
N ALA A 66 -22.49 9.62 2.63
CA ALA A 66 -22.21 10.31 1.38
C ALA A 66 -20.71 10.64 1.27
N LEU A 67 -20.20 10.78 0.05
CA LEU A 67 -18.80 11.13 -0.20
C LEU A 67 -18.38 12.43 0.52
N ALA A 68 -19.27 13.42 0.58
CA ALA A 68 -19.02 14.71 1.25
C ALA A 68 -18.95 14.61 2.80
N GLN A 69 -19.26 13.46 3.39
CA GLN A 69 -19.15 13.22 4.83
C GLN A 69 -17.84 12.54 5.21
N LEU A 70 -16.97 12.26 4.23
CA LEU A 70 -15.62 11.80 4.48
C LEU A 70 -14.72 12.96 4.92
N ASP A 71 -13.71 12.66 5.72
CA ASP A 71 -12.67 13.61 6.14
C ASP A 71 -11.49 13.63 5.17
N GLY A 72 -11.34 12.58 4.37
CA GLY A 72 -10.28 12.47 3.37
C GLY A 72 -10.28 11.13 2.64
N ILE A 73 -9.38 11.05 1.64
CA ILE A 73 -9.18 9.84 0.84
C ILE A 73 -7.70 9.48 0.84
N ALA A 74 -7.38 8.22 1.18
CA ALA A 74 -6.03 7.69 1.10
C ALA A 74 -5.90 6.71 -0.07
N PHE A 75 -4.71 6.63 -0.65
CA PHE A 75 -4.47 5.69 -1.75
C PHE A 75 -3.06 5.13 -1.73
N GLY A 76 -2.90 3.91 -2.23
CA GLY A 76 -1.61 3.29 -2.47
C GLY A 76 -0.88 4.01 -3.59
N ALA A 77 0.12 4.80 -3.20
CA ALA A 77 0.82 5.68 -4.14
C ALA A 77 2.00 5.00 -4.85
N GLY A 78 2.44 3.83 -4.38
CA GLY A 78 3.55 3.09 -4.97
C GLY A 78 4.68 2.75 -4.01
N PRO A 79 5.68 1.97 -4.48
CA PRO A 79 5.80 1.40 -5.82
C PRO A 79 4.85 0.22 -6.11
N GLY A 80 4.63 -0.08 -7.41
CA GLY A 80 3.75 -1.18 -7.84
C GLY A 80 3.43 -1.13 -9.33
N SER A 81 2.30 -1.72 -9.71
CA SER A 81 1.79 -1.72 -11.08
C SER A 81 1.60 -0.29 -11.60
N PHE A 82 2.28 0.05 -12.69
CA PHE A 82 2.24 1.38 -13.31
C PHE A 82 0.82 1.86 -13.65
N THR A 83 0.00 0.98 -14.24
CA THR A 83 -1.39 1.26 -14.54
C THR A 83 -2.23 1.34 -13.25
N GLY A 84 -2.03 0.39 -12.35
CA GLY A 84 -2.75 0.35 -11.09
C GLY A 84 -2.55 1.62 -10.26
N LEU A 85 -1.31 2.06 -10.06
CA LEU A 85 -1.01 3.29 -9.32
C LEU A 85 -1.72 4.53 -9.89
N ARG A 86 -1.82 4.62 -11.22
CA ARG A 86 -2.54 5.72 -11.87
C ARG A 86 -4.05 5.63 -11.69
N ILE A 87 -4.61 4.41 -11.67
CA ILE A 87 -6.03 4.21 -11.37
C ILE A 87 -6.32 4.67 -9.95
N ALA A 88 -5.57 4.20 -8.95
CA ALA A 88 -5.76 4.62 -7.55
C ALA A 88 -5.63 6.14 -7.39
N CYS A 89 -4.57 6.71 -7.93
CA CYS A 89 -4.31 8.15 -7.87
C CYS A 89 -5.43 8.95 -8.53
N GLY A 90 -5.82 8.61 -9.77
CA GLY A 90 -6.86 9.32 -10.52
C GLY A 90 -8.24 9.23 -9.86
N VAL A 91 -8.59 8.06 -9.31
CA VAL A 91 -9.85 7.88 -8.56
C VAL A 91 -9.83 8.70 -7.28
N ALA A 92 -8.76 8.61 -6.48
CA ALA A 92 -8.62 9.40 -5.24
C ALA A 92 -8.67 10.89 -5.52
N GLN A 93 -7.94 11.35 -6.55
CA GLN A 93 -7.92 12.75 -6.97
C GLN A 93 -9.30 13.24 -7.43
N GLY A 94 -9.98 12.48 -8.31
CA GLY A 94 -11.30 12.88 -8.85
C GLY A 94 -12.37 12.97 -7.78
N LEU A 95 -12.45 11.96 -6.89
CA LEU A 95 -13.40 11.94 -5.79
C LEU A 95 -13.11 13.05 -4.77
N ALA A 96 -11.84 13.21 -4.38
CA ALA A 96 -11.45 14.26 -3.45
C ALA A 96 -11.68 15.66 -4.00
N PHE A 97 -11.37 15.90 -5.26
CA PHE A 97 -11.63 17.19 -5.92
C PHE A 97 -13.12 17.51 -5.95
N GLY A 98 -13.96 16.54 -6.35
CA GLY A 98 -15.42 16.72 -6.40
C GLY A 98 -16.08 16.98 -5.05
N ALA A 99 -15.48 16.49 -3.95
CA ALA A 99 -16.01 16.62 -2.59
C ALA A 99 -15.26 17.65 -1.71
N GLY A 100 -14.23 18.31 -2.23
CA GLY A 100 -13.42 19.27 -1.47
C GLY A 100 -12.58 18.63 -0.36
N LEU A 101 -12.17 17.37 -0.54
CA LEU A 101 -11.44 16.57 0.45
C LEU A 101 -9.92 16.64 0.24
N ARG A 102 -9.17 16.33 1.29
CA ARG A 102 -7.73 16.08 1.20
C ARG A 102 -7.42 14.65 0.78
N VAL A 103 -6.25 14.44 0.17
CA VAL A 103 -5.73 13.12 -0.18
C VAL A 103 -4.48 12.80 0.63
N VAL A 104 -4.31 11.52 0.99
CA VAL A 104 -3.12 11.02 1.68
C VAL A 104 -2.49 9.91 0.83
N PRO A 105 -1.39 10.20 0.11
CA PRO A 105 -0.62 9.16 -0.58
C PRO A 105 0.13 8.32 0.45
N VAL A 106 0.02 6.99 0.35
CA VAL A 106 0.68 6.03 1.22
C VAL A 106 1.59 5.13 0.41
N GLY A 107 2.84 4.96 0.85
CA GLY A 107 3.78 4.02 0.22
C GLY A 107 3.28 2.58 0.33
N THR A 108 3.24 1.85 -0.79
CA THR A 108 2.71 0.48 -0.83
C THR A 108 3.59 -0.52 -0.08
N LEU A 109 4.91 -0.29 -0.04
CA LEU A 109 5.80 -1.11 0.78
C LEU A 109 5.58 -0.89 2.28
N ALA A 110 5.24 0.33 2.71
CA ALA A 110 4.83 0.60 4.08
C ALA A 110 3.47 -0.04 4.41
N ALA A 111 2.52 0.01 3.47
CA ALA A 111 1.24 -0.68 3.61
C ALA A 111 1.42 -2.21 3.71
N LEU A 112 2.35 -2.78 2.93
CA LEU A 112 2.72 -4.20 3.02
C LEU A 112 3.37 -4.54 4.37
N ALA A 113 4.24 -3.67 4.89
CA ALA A 113 4.83 -3.86 6.22
C ALA A 113 3.76 -3.82 7.32
N GLN A 114 2.78 -2.93 7.20
CA GLN A 114 1.63 -2.86 8.11
C GLN A 114 0.76 -4.12 8.05
N GLU A 115 0.65 -4.78 6.88
CA GLU A 115 -0.05 -6.08 6.75
C GLU A 115 0.69 -7.21 7.46
N ALA A 116 2.01 -7.17 7.48
CA ALA A 116 2.83 -8.19 8.10
C ALA A 116 2.74 -8.21 9.62
N ASP A 117 2.35 -7.09 10.24
CA ASP A 117 2.13 -6.91 11.69
C ASP A 117 3.28 -7.48 12.55
N ALA A 118 4.52 -7.23 12.15
CA ALA A 118 5.72 -7.70 12.83
C ALA A 118 6.64 -6.52 13.21
N PRO A 119 7.47 -6.65 14.28
CA PRO A 119 8.34 -5.56 14.74
C PRO A 119 9.38 -5.12 13.71
N LYS A 120 9.84 -6.03 12.85
CA LYS A 120 10.84 -5.77 11.80
C LYS A 120 10.39 -6.44 10.51
N VAL A 121 10.21 -5.67 9.47
CA VAL A 121 9.67 -6.16 8.19
C VAL A 121 10.55 -5.77 7.03
N ILE A 122 10.84 -6.74 6.17
CA ILE A 122 11.41 -6.54 4.84
C ILE A 122 10.27 -6.68 3.83
N ALA A 123 9.81 -5.56 3.29
CA ALA A 123 8.75 -5.52 2.29
C ALA A 123 9.36 -5.63 0.89
N CYS A 124 8.98 -6.64 0.13
CA CYS A 124 9.45 -6.86 -1.24
C CYS A 124 8.28 -7.14 -2.19
N LEU A 125 8.17 -6.37 -3.26
CA LEU A 125 7.26 -6.64 -4.37
C LEU A 125 8.05 -6.99 -5.63
N ASP A 126 7.53 -7.90 -6.45
CA ASP A 126 8.08 -8.18 -7.78
C ASP A 126 7.98 -6.93 -8.67
N ALA A 127 9.11 -6.39 -9.08
CA ALA A 127 9.19 -5.23 -9.95
C ALA A 127 9.30 -5.60 -11.44
N ARG A 128 9.15 -6.90 -11.76
CA ARG A 128 9.37 -7.47 -13.08
C ARG A 128 10.83 -7.35 -13.55
N MET A 129 11.16 -7.88 -14.72
CA MET A 129 12.48 -7.75 -15.37
C MET A 129 13.66 -8.22 -14.49
N GLY A 130 13.44 -9.19 -13.58
CA GLY A 130 14.48 -9.70 -12.69
C GLY A 130 14.74 -8.82 -11.45
N GLU A 131 13.91 -7.83 -11.16
CA GLU A 131 14.08 -6.89 -10.07
C GLU A 131 12.96 -6.96 -9.03
N ILE A 132 13.24 -6.42 -7.85
CA ILE A 132 12.28 -6.22 -6.78
C ILE A 132 12.18 -4.74 -6.40
N TYR A 133 10.99 -4.29 -6.01
CA TYR A 133 10.85 -3.14 -5.13
C TYR A 133 11.09 -3.61 -3.70
N HIS A 134 11.90 -2.87 -2.97
CA HIS A 134 12.37 -3.25 -1.64
C HIS A 134 12.33 -2.06 -0.68
N ALA A 135 11.93 -2.31 0.56
CA ALA A 135 12.11 -1.41 1.69
C ALA A 135 12.18 -2.23 2.99
N ALA A 136 12.73 -1.65 4.05
CA ALA A 136 12.72 -2.27 5.37
C ALA A 136 12.21 -1.29 6.42
N TYR A 137 11.38 -1.79 7.31
CA TYR A 137 10.70 -1.00 8.32
C TYR A 137 10.82 -1.65 9.70
N ARG A 138 10.87 -0.81 10.74
CA ARG A 138 10.76 -1.22 12.13
C ARG A 138 9.54 -0.56 12.78
N HIS A 139 8.77 -1.35 13.51
CA HIS A 139 7.59 -0.91 14.24
C HIS A 139 7.92 -0.76 15.71
N ASP A 140 7.89 0.47 16.22
CA ASP A 140 8.13 0.80 17.62
C ASP A 140 6.97 1.65 18.18
N GLY A 141 6.26 1.12 19.18
CA GLY A 141 5.25 1.89 19.92
C GLY A 141 4.12 2.52 19.09
N GLY A 142 3.73 1.86 17.99
CA GLY A 142 2.68 2.35 17.07
C GLY A 142 3.21 3.18 15.90
N HIS A 143 4.51 3.34 15.78
CA HIS A 143 5.15 4.09 14.68
C HIS A 143 6.05 3.20 13.85
N TRP A 144 5.99 3.38 12.53
CA TRP A 144 6.91 2.77 11.58
C TRP A 144 8.12 3.68 11.33
N THR A 145 9.31 3.14 11.52
CA THR A 145 10.57 3.79 11.14
C THR A 145 11.10 3.10 9.89
N GLU A 146 11.41 3.87 8.87
CA GLU A 146 12.07 3.39 7.66
C GLU A 146 13.56 3.12 7.97
N ILE A 147 13.98 1.87 7.84
CA ILE A 147 15.37 1.42 8.05
C ILE A 147 16.13 1.36 6.72
N ALA A 148 15.46 0.95 5.67
CA ALA A 148 15.95 1.03 4.29
C ALA A 148 14.86 1.65 3.43
N ALA A 149 15.20 2.75 2.74
CA ALA A 149 14.28 3.48 1.87
C ALA A 149 13.79 2.62 0.70
N PRO A 150 12.58 2.90 0.17
CA PRO A 150 12.10 2.27 -1.04
C PRO A 150 13.10 2.35 -2.19
N SER A 151 13.45 1.22 -2.75
CA SER A 151 14.41 1.08 -3.84
C SER A 151 13.97 0.02 -4.86
N VAL A 152 14.60 0.01 -6.03
CA VAL A 152 14.42 -1.01 -7.06
C VAL A 152 15.75 -1.55 -7.51
N GLY A 153 15.84 -2.86 -7.71
CA GLY A 153 17.03 -3.52 -8.22
C GLY A 153 16.95 -5.03 -8.09
N PRO A 154 18.01 -5.74 -8.52
CA PRO A 154 18.09 -7.19 -8.44
C PRO A 154 18.00 -7.68 -6.97
N ALA A 155 17.28 -8.78 -6.73
CA ALA A 155 17.09 -9.35 -5.39
C ALA A 155 18.43 -9.64 -4.68
N GLN A 156 19.47 -10.02 -5.43
CA GLN A 156 20.82 -10.30 -4.91
C GLN A 156 21.51 -9.04 -4.35
N SER A 157 21.11 -7.86 -4.82
CA SER A 157 21.68 -6.56 -4.43
C SER A 157 20.82 -5.82 -3.40
N ALA A 158 19.74 -6.42 -2.91
CA ALA A 158 18.90 -5.81 -1.88
C ALA A 158 19.76 -5.31 -0.70
N PRO A 159 19.47 -4.14 -0.10
CA PRO A 159 20.24 -3.57 1.00
C PRO A 159 20.39 -4.56 2.16
N MET A 160 21.61 -4.71 2.70
CA MET A 160 21.83 -5.46 3.94
C MET A 160 21.29 -4.67 5.12
N LEU A 161 20.74 -5.39 6.07
CA LEU A 161 20.15 -4.81 7.28
C LEU A 161 20.99 -5.17 8.51
N GLU A 162 20.81 -4.42 9.58
CA GLU A 162 21.46 -4.73 10.85
C GLU A 162 20.57 -5.64 11.71
N GLY A 163 21.22 -6.59 12.40
CA GLY A 163 20.59 -7.52 13.34
C GLY A 163 19.69 -8.56 12.68
N ASP A 164 19.06 -9.37 13.52
CA ASP A 164 18.21 -10.50 13.14
C ASP A 164 16.73 -10.23 13.50
N GLY A 165 15.86 -11.19 13.24
CA GLY A 165 14.43 -11.13 13.58
C GLY A 165 13.59 -10.35 12.56
N TRP A 166 13.98 -10.38 11.28
CA TRP A 166 13.25 -9.76 10.20
C TRP A 166 12.23 -10.72 9.59
N LEU A 167 10.98 -10.27 9.44
CA LEU A 167 9.97 -10.96 8.64
C LEU A 167 10.02 -10.46 7.20
N GLY A 168 10.33 -11.37 6.26
CA GLY A 168 10.22 -11.09 4.83
C GLY A 168 8.77 -11.18 4.36
N CYS A 169 8.27 -10.22 3.58
CA CYS A 169 6.90 -10.29 3.07
C CYS A 169 6.74 -9.76 1.65
N GLY A 170 5.67 -10.23 0.98
CA GLY A 170 5.25 -9.80 -0.35
C GLY A 170 5.74 -10.66 -1.50
N SER A 171 5.24 -10.35 -2.70
CA SER A 171 5.44 -11.15 -3.93
C SER A 171 6.91 -11.29 -4.35
N GLY A 172 7.79 -10.37 -3.97
CA GLY A 172 9.22 -10.50 -4.20
C GLY A 172 9.82 -11.74 -3.54
N PHE A 173 9.37 -12.09 -2.32
CA PHE A 173 9.78 -13.31 -1.64
C PHE A 173 9.20 -14.58 -2.25
N ALA A 174 8.05 -14.50 -2.93
CA ALA A 174 7.51 -15.63 -3.69
C ALA A 174 8.33 -15.90 -4.97
N VAL A 175 8.66 -14.84 -5.71
CA VAL A 175 9.30 -14.96 -7.03
C VAL A 175 10.80 -15.18 -6.92
N TYR A 176 11.47 -14.54 -5.94
CA TYR A 176 12.94 -14.56 -5.79
C TYR A 176 13.37 -15.21 -4.48
N ALA A 177 12.66 -16.25 -4.04
CA ALA A 177 12.85 -16.91 -2.74
C ALA A 177 14.32 -17.30 -2.46
N ASP A 178 14.97 -18.00 -3.38
CA ASP A 178 16.36 -18.46 -3.21
C ASP A 178 17.35 -17.29 -3.10
N ALA A 179 17.17 -16.26 -3.93
CA ALA A 179 18.06 -15.10 -3.94
C ALA A 179 17.95 -14.30 -2.64
N LEU A 180 16.72 -14.07 -2.15
CA LEU A 180 16.46 -13.34 -0.91
C LEU A 180 16.83 -14.16 0.32
N ALA A 181 16.58 -15.47 0.32
CA ALA A 181 17.03 -16.37 1.38
C ALA A 181 18.57 -16.40 1.49
N LYS A 182 19.28 -16.44 0.36
CA LYS A 182 20.74 -16.35 0.34
C LYS A 182 21.23 -14.97 0.79
N ARG A 183 20.52 -13.91 0.40
CA ARG A 183 20.91 -12.52 0.71
C ARG A 183 20.80 -12.21 2.19
N TYR A 184 19.69 -12.58 2.81
CA TYR A 184 19.38 -12.24 4.21
C TYR A 184 19.77 -13.37 5.20
N GLY A 185 19.75 -14.63 4.76
CA GLY A 185 20.22 -15.74 5.56
C GLY A 185 19.57 -15.81 6.94
N ARG A 186 20.41 -15.73 7.99
CA ARG A 186 19.97 -15.81 9.39
C ARG A 186 19.20 -14.58 9.87
N GLN A 187 19.23 -13.48 9.13
CA GLN A 187 18.49 -12.28 9.51
C GLN A 187 16.98 -12.50 9.44
N LEU A 188 16.51 -13.43 8.57
CA LEU A 188 15.10 -13.77 8.46
C LEU A 188 14.65 -14.69 9.59
N GLU A 189 13.63 -14.26 10.32
CA GLU A 189 12.89 -15.08 11.27
C GLU A 189 11.79 -15.89 10.57
N GLY A 190 11.23 -15.34 9.48
CA GLY A 190 10.16 -15.97 8.70
C GLY A 190 9.91 -15.28 7.37
N ILE A 191 9.02 -15.88 6.57
CA ILE A 191 8.59 -15.34 5.28
C ILE A 191 7.08 -15.46 5.15
N ALA A 192 6.43 -14.33 4.84
CA ALA A 192 5.00 -14.21 4.55
C ALA A 192 4.78 -13.74 3.09
N ALA A 193 5.19 -14.57 2.12
CA ALA A 193 5.23 -14.25 0.70
C ALA A 193 3.84 -13.95 0.08
N GLY A 194 2.76 -14.47 0.68
CA GLY A 194 1.38 -14.26 0.21
C GLY A 194 0.76 -12.92 0.59
N LEU A 195 1.44 -12.10 1.41
CA LEU A 195 0.95 -10.78 1.75
C LEU A 195 1.10 -9.80 0.59
N HIS A 196 0.14 -8.88 0.47
CA HIS A 196 0.14 -7.81 -0.51
C HIS A 196 -0.34 -6.50 0.13
N PRO A 197 -0.03 -5.32 -0.45
CA PRO A 197 -0.57 -4.05 0.01
C PRO A 197 -2.10 -4.09 -0.01
N HIS A 198 -2.72 -3.56 1.05
CA HIS A 198 -4.17 -3.59 1.22
C HIS A 198 -4.70 -2.25 1.68
N ALA A 199 -5.89 -1.86 1.20
CA ALA A 199 -6.54 -0.60 1.56
C ALA A 199 -6.74 -0.43 3.07
N ARG A 200 -6.93 -1.52 3.85
CA ARG A 200 -7.02 -1.44 5.32
C ARG A 200 -5.73 -0.92 5.97
N SER A 201 -4.58 -1.31 5.47
CA SER A 201 -3.29 -0.83 5.98
C SER A 201 -2.99 0.60 5.51
N ILE A 202 -3.41 0.94 4.30
CA ILE A 202 -3.40 2.33 3.81
C ILE A 202 -4.25 3.21 4.72
N ALA A 203 -5.48 2.79 5.07
CA ALA A 203 -6.33 3.54 5.99
C ALA A 203 -5.68 3.75 7.36
N ARG A 204 -5.06 2.70 7.93
CA ARG A 204 -4.37 2.78 9.24
C ARG A 204 -3.19 3.73 9.23
N LEU A 205 -2.39 3.73 8.17
CA LEU A 205 -1.23 4.60 8.02
C LEU A 205 -1.63 6.06 7.73
N ALA A 206 -2.73 6.27 7.01
CA ALA A 206 -3.22 7.60 6.66
C ALA A 206 -4.01 8.28 7.78
N ALA A 207 -4.71 7.52 8.63
CA ALA A 207 -5.57 8.07 9.67
C ALA A 207 -4.85 9.07 10.61
N PRO A 208 -3.67 8.77 11.18
CA PRO A 208 -2.95 9.72 12.02
C PRO A 208 -2.50 10.98 11.27
N VAL A 209 -2.16 10.85 9.98
CA VAL A 209 -1.79 12.01 9.14
C VAL A 209 -2.97 12.94 8.98
N LEU A 210 -4.14 12.40 8.65
CA LEU A 210 -5.36 13.17 8.45
C LEU A 210 -5.85 13.78 9.76
N ALA A 211 -5.81 13.04 10.87
CA ALA A 211 -6.17 13.51 12.20
C ALA A 211 -5.31 14.70 12.67
N ALA A 212 -4.06 14.74 12.26
CA ALA A 212 -3.16 15.86 12.51
C ALA A 212 -3.39 17.06 11.55
N GLY A 213 -4.44 17.03 10.72
CA GLY A 213 -4.71 18.05 9.70
C GLY A 213 -3.81 18.00 8.48
N GLY A 214 -3.08 16.88 8.30
CA GLY A 214 -2.21 16.64 7.15
C GLY A 214 -2.98 16.25 5.88
N GLY A 215 -2.26 15.70 4.92
CA GLY A 215 -2.76 15.40 3.58
C GLY A 215 -2.54 16.53 2.59
N LEU A 216 -2.70 16.22 1.31
CA LEU A 216 -2.47 17.13 0.20
C LEU A 216 -3.79 17.62 -0.39
N PRO A 217 -3.83 18.80 -1.04
CA PRO A 217 -4.92 19.15 -1.95
C PRO A 217 -5.06 18.09 -3.05
N ALA A 218 -6.29 17.85 -3.52
CA ALA A 218 -6.57 16.78 -4.48
C ALA A 218 -5.72 16.87 -5.76
N GLU A 219 -5.49 18.07 -6.27
CA GLU A 219 -4.70 18.36 -7.47
C GLU A 219 -3.20 18.01 -7.32
N GLN A 220 -2.72 17.84 -6.09
CA GLN A 220 -1.35 17.44 -5.80
C GLN A 220 -1.18 15.92 -5.62
N ALA A 221 -2.26 15.15 -5.75
CA ALA A 221 -2.18 13.70 -5.74
C ALA A 221 -1.28 13.21 -6.88
N ALA A 222 -0.27 12.42 -6.54
CA ALA A 222 0.64 11.85 -7.54
C ALA A 222 1.15 10.46 -7.10
N PRO A 223 1.37 9.54 -8.03
CA PRO A 223 2.08 8.29 -7.74
C PRO A 223 3.54 8.54 -7.35
N ILE A 224 4.05 7.66 -6.48
CA ILE A 224 5.47 7.63 -6.09
C ILE A 224 6.19 6.62 -6.99
N TYR A 225 7.07 7.13 -7.86
CA TYR A 225 7.88 6.30 -8.73
C TYR A 225 9.28 6.11 -8.14
N VAL A 226 9.65 4.85 -7.87
CA VAL A 226 11.00 4.47 -7.38
C VAL A 226 11.93 4.14 -8.56
N ARG A 227 11.36 3.78 -9.71
CA ARG A 227 12.12 3.49 -10.93
C ARG A 227 12.17 4.73 -11.83
N ASP A 228 13.37 5.30 -12.01
CA ASP A 228 13.58 6.48 -12.85
C ASP A 228 13.46 6.17 -14.36
N LYS A 229 13.74 4.92 -14.77
CA LYS A 229 13.64 4.47 -16.17
C LYS A 229 12.60 3.38 -16.32
N ILE A 230 11.47 3.69 -16.93
CA ILE A 230 10.38 2.73 -17.19
C ILE A 230 10.64 1.85 -18.42
N ALA A 231 11.49 2.29 -19.36
CA ALA A 231 11.89 1.53 -20.54
C ALA A 231 13.34 1.80 -20.90
N LEU A 232 14.09 0.73 -21.21
CA LEU A 232 15.37 0.86 -21.90
C LEU A 232 15.12 1.42 -23.29
N LYS A 233 15.92 2.41 -23.72
CA LYS A 233 15.88 2.88 -25.10
C LYS A 233 16.24 1.70 -26.02
N MET A 234 15.69 1.67 -27.26
CA MET A 234 15.83 0.54 -28.19
C MET A 234 17.30 0.16 -28.49
N HIS A 235 18.26 1.07 -28.31
CA HIS A 235 19.69 0.82 -28.44
C HIS A 235 20.36 0.21 -27.18
N GLU A 236 19.67 0.18 -26.05
CA GLU A 236 20.12 -0.43 -24.78
C GLU A 236 19.59 -1.88 -24.61
N GLN A 237 18.81 -2.38 -25.58
CA GLN A 237 18.21 -3.73 -25.59
C GLN A 237 19.04 -4.75 -26.39
N ARG A 238 20.29 -4.46 -26.74
CA ARG A 238 21.20 -5.37 -27.47
C ARG A 238 22.26 -5.96 -26.57
#